data_cfba66102530f0822a8ebc83aeb99a6f
#
_entry.id   cfba66102530f0822a8ebc83aeb99a6f
#
_cell.length_a   1.000
_cell.length_b   1.000
_cell.length_c   1.000
_cell.angle_alpha   90.00
_cell.angle_beta   90.00
_cell.angle_gamma   90.00
#
_symmetry.space_group_name_H-M   'P 1'
#
loop_
_entity.id
_entity.type
_entity.pdbx_description
1 polymer ?
#
loop_
_entity_poly.entity_id
_entity_poly.type
_entity_poly.pdbx_seq_one_letter_code
_entity_poly.pdbx_strand_id
1 'polypeptide(L)'
;MKVLGLDPSTKTGFVWLEDTDGESLHVVQSGEISFPGEKGMTRVQSIGQRIKDDLIGFQPNLVVVEGYGFANKHTLVTLVEIGTAIRLALHESGIPWASAAPTQLKKFVSGKGNMKKDGIMLEVYKQWGFEGTDNECDAFGLAALGLYAGCPDLDPHLKADQRKLLHAWKAENLRLFI
;
A
#
# COMPACT_ATOMS: atom_id res chain seq x y z
N MET A 1 -16.15 0.13 -0.38
CA MET A 1 -15.00 -0.03 -1.32
C MET A 1 -13.91 -0.86 -0.66
N LYS A 2 -13.26 -1.77 -1.41
CA LYS A 2 -12.14 -2.62 -0.90
C LYS A 2 -10.82 -2.19 -1.53
N VAL A 3 -9.82 -1.93 -0.72
CA VAL A 3 -8.48 -1.52 -1.18
C VAL A 3 -7.40 -2.39 -0.55
N LEU A 4 -6.46 -2.84 -1.38
CA LEU A 4 -5.24 -3.52 -0.94
C LEU A 4 -4.07 -2.55 -0.99
N GLY A 5 -3.35 -2.39 0.11
CA GLY A 5 -2.05 -1.75 0.17
C GLY A 5 -0.93 -2.78 0.16
N LEU A 6 0.11 -2.52 -0.63
CA LEU A 6 1.28 -3.40 -0.75
C LEU A 6 2.58 -2.61 -0.60
N ASP A 7 3.42 -3.00 0.36
CA ASP A 7 4.80 -2.53 0.53
C ASP A 7 5.79 -3.61 0.04
N PRO A 8 6.28 -3.52 -1.23
CA PRO A 8 7.12 -4.55 -1.84
C PRO A 8 8.49 -4.67 -1.17
N SER A 9 8.74 -5.79 -0.52
CA SER A 9 10.04 -6.13 0.05
C SER A 9 10.21 -7.66 0.14
N THR A 10 11.33 -8.15 0.66
CA THR A 10 11.52 -9.58 0.94
C THR A 10 10.58 -10.12 2.03
N LYS A 11 9.95 -9.20 2.76
CA LYS A 11 8.80 -9.41 3.65
C LYS A 11 7.73 -8.40 3.24
N THR A 12 7.09 -8.66 2.10
CA THR A 12 6.09 -7.75 1.53
C THR A 12 4.94 -7.54 2.50
N GLY A 13 4.80 -6.32 3.00
CA GLY A 13 3.66 -5.94 3.84
C GLY A 13 2.39 -5.86 3.01
N PHE A 14 1.28 -6.33 3.56
CA PHE A 14 -0.03 -6.17 2.94
C PHE A 14 -1.09 -5.80 3.96
N VAL A 15 -2.03 -4.95 3.56
CA VAL A 15 -3.22 -4.61 4.34
C VAL A 15 -4.43 -4.48 3.43
N TRP A 16 -5.49 -5.17 3.78
CA TRP A 16 -6.81 -5.06 3.18
C TRP A 16 -7.67 -4.12 4.01
N LEU A 17 -8.08 -3.02 3.42
CA LEU A 17 -9.04 -2.10 4.01
C LEU A 17 -10.37 -2.14 3.26
N GLU A 18 -11.44 -1.99 4.00
CA GLU A 18 -12.78 -1.84 3.47
C GLU A 18 -13.47 -0.66 4.15
N ASP A 19 -14.18 0.12 3.35
CA ASP A 19 -15.21 1.05 3.82
C ASP A 19 -16.58 0.47 3.48
N THR A 20 -17.41 0.30 4.50
CA THR A 20 -18.75 -0.28 4.40
C THR A 20 -19.88 0.72 4.68
N ASP A 21 -19.56 1.80 5.39
CA ASP A 21 -20.53 2.78 5.91
C ASP A 21 -20.26 4.23 5.49
N GLY A 22 -19.12 4.50 4.83
CA GLY A 22 -18.68 5.86 4.48
C GLY A 22 -18.10 6.65 5.66
N GLU A 23 -17.95 6.02 6.84
CA GLU A 23 -17.52 6.70 8.05
C GLU A 23 -16.19 6.19 8.60
N SER A 24 -15.83 4.93 8.33
CA SER A 24 -14.68 4.29 8.96
C SER A 24 -13.91 3.32 8.07
N LEU A 25 -12.61 3.17 8.37
CA LEU A 25 -11.74 2.20 7.72
C LEU A 25 -11.74 0.90 8.54
N HIS A 26 -12.15 -0.20 7.93
CA HIS A 26 -12.11 -1.52 8.54
C HIS A 26 -10.94 -2.33 7.99
N VAL A 27 -10.08 -2.83 8.88
CA VAL A 27 -9.02 -3.77 8.53
C VAL A 27 -9.63 -5.15 8.40
N VAL A 28 -9.70 -5.66 7.16
CA VAL A 28 -10.20 -7.02 6.90
C VAL A 28 -9.10 -8.04 7.18
N GLN A 29 -7.88 -7.75 6.76
CA GLN A 29 -6.71 -8.59 6.98
C GLN A 29 -5.43 -7.77 6.82
N SER A 30 -4.40 -8.13 7.60
CA SER A 30 -3.04 -7.61 7.44
C SER A 30 -2.01 -8.72 7.63
N GLY A 31 -0.77 -8.46 7.22
CA GLY A 31 0.34 -9.37 7.44
C GLY A 31 1.54 -9.11 6.54
N GLU A 32 2.47 -10.05 6.58
CA GLU A 32 3.66 -10.06 5.73
C GLU A 32 3.71 -11.32 4.87
N ILE A 33 3.94 -11.16 3.57
CA ILE A 33 4.22 -12.25 2.64
C ILE A 33 5.73 -12.45 2.61
N SER A 34 6.19 -13.61 3.08
CA SER A 34 7.61 -13.95 3.06
C SER A 34 7.81 -15.44 2.81
N PHE A 35 8.92 -15.78 2.15
CA PHE A 35 9.32 -17.14 1.86
C PHE A 35 10.75 -17.35 2.41
N PRO A 36 10.89 -17.60 3.74
CA PRO A 36 12.18 -17.82 4.35
C PRO A 36 12.85 -19.08 3.75
N GLY A 37 14.11 -18.95 3.38
CA GLY A 37 14.86 -20.02 2.69
C GLY A 37 14.89 -19.89 1.16
N GLU A 38 13.92 -19.23 0.54
CA GLU A 38 13.96 -18.94 -0.90
C GLU A 38 14.81 -17.70 -1.21
N LYS A 39 15.49 -17.72 -2.36
CA LYS A 39 16.36 -16.63 -2.82
C LYS A 39 16.19 -16.39 -4.31
N GLY A 40 16.60 -15.20 -4.77
CA GLY A 40 16.58 -14.82 -6.19
C GLY A 40 15.20 -15.03 -6.80
N MET A 41 15.15 -15.54 -8.03
CA MET A 41 13.94 -15.68 -8.82
C MET A 41 12.89 -16.62 -8.21
N THR A 42 13.30 -17.63 -7.44
CA THR A 42 12.33 -18.52 -6.75
C THR A 42 11.48 -17.70 -5.78
N ARG A 43 12.10 -16.88 -4.93
CA ARG A 43 11.36 -15.99 -4.01
C ARG A 43 10.46 -15.00 -4.76
N VAL A 44 10.98 -14.41 -5.83
CA VAL A 44 10.24 -13.45 -6.67
C VAL A 44 8.97 -14.11 -7.24
N GLN A 45 9.11 -15.32 -7.75
CA GLN A 45 7.99 -16.10 -8.28
C GLN A 45 6.97 -16.44 -7.19
N SER A 46 7.42 -16.91 -6.03
CA SER A 46 6.54 -17.27 -4.90
C SER A 46 5.74 -16.06 -4.39
N ILE A 47 6.37 -14.89 -4.29
CA ILE A 47 5.67 -13.65 -3.91
C ILE A 47 4.64 -13.27 -4.99
N GLY A 48 5.03 -13.27 -6.26
CA GLY A 48 4.12 -12.94 -7.36
C GLY A 48 2.91 -13.89 -7.43
N GLN A 49 3.13 -15.20 -7.25
CA GLN A 49 2.05 -16.20 -7.24
C GLN A 49 1.11 -15.98 -6.05
N ARG A 50 1.67 -15.75 -4.85
CA ARG A 50 0.84 -15.49 -3.67
C ARG A 50 -0.03 -14.25 -3.85
N ILE A 51 0.50 -13.17 -4.44
CA ILE A 51 -0.30 -11.98 -4.75
C ILE A 51 -1.43 -12.30 -5.73
N LYS A 52 -1.18 -13.10 -6.78
CA LYS A 52 -2.23 -13.54 -7.72
C LYS A 52 -3.36 -14.29 -7.00
N ASP A 53 -2.99 -15.22 -6.13
CA ASP A 53 -3.96 -16.03 -5.39
C ASP A 53 -4.82 -15.15 -4.46
N ASP A 54 -4.18 -14.20 -3.75
CA ASP A 54 -4.86 -13.24 -2.88
C ASP A 54 -5.80 -12.31 -3.67
N LEU A 55 -5.38 -11.82 -4.84
CA LEU A 55 -6.22 -10.96 -5.70
C LEU A 55 -7.46 -11.69 -6.21
N ILE A 56 -7.33 -12.97 -6.59
CA ILE A 56 -8.47 -13.79 -7.01
C ILE A 56 -9.43 -14.02 -5.83
N GLY A 57 -8.89 -14.28 -4.62
CA GLY A 57 -9.70 -14.56 -3.43
C GLY A 57 -10.47 -13.35 -2.92
N PHE A 58 -9.87 -12.17 -2.89
CA PHE A 58 -10.45 -10.98 -2.25
C PHE A 58 -11.07 -9.96 -3.21
N GLN A 59 -10.68 -9.94 -4.48
CA GLN A 59 -11.21 -9.06 -5.53
C GLN A 59 -11.28 -7.58 -5.12
N PRO A 60 -10.14 -6.90 -4.89
CA PRO A 60 -10.12 -5.50 -4.51
C PRO A 60 -10.64 -4.60 -5.64
N ASN A 61 -11.26 -3.47 -5.27
CA ASN A 61 -11.61 -2.44 -6.23
C ASN A 61 -10.38 -1.66 -6.71
N LEU A 62 -9.36 -1.55 -5.85
CA LEU A 62 -8.12 -0.84 -6.12
C LEU A 62 -6.97 -1.47 -5.34
N VAL A 63 -5.78 -1.52 -5.94
CA VAL A 63 -4.52 -1.83 -5.24
C VAL A 63 -3.61 -0.61 -5.27
N VAL A 64 -3.03 -0.26 -4.13
CA VAL A 64 -2.00 0.79 -4.03
C VAL A 64 -0.68 0.15 -3.63
N VAL A 65 0.32 0.29 -4.48
CA VAL A 65 1.65 -0.30 -4.29
C VAL A 65 2.67 0.79 -4.00
N GLU A 66 3.58 0.59 -3.04
CA GLU A 66 4.68 1.51 -2.88
C GLU A 66 5.53 1.59 -4.15
N GLY A 67 5.85 2.82 -4.55
CA GLY A 67 6.75 3.10 -5.65
C GLY A 67 8.19 2.77 -5.29
N TYR A 68 9.05 2.65 -6.31
CA TYR A 68 10.48 2.43 -6.07
C TYR A 68 11.10 3.65 -5.37
N GLY A 69 11.68 3.41 -4.20
CA GLY A 69 12.49 4.39 -3.46
C GLY A 69 13.98 4.28 -3.82
N PHE A 70 14.76 5.26 -3.41
CA PHE A 70 16.22 5.18 -3.47
C PHE A 70 16.72 4.24 -2.36
N ALA A 71 16.87 2.96 -2.70
CA ALA A 71 17.42 1.95 -1.81
C ALA A 71 18.96 1.86 -1.97
N ASN A 72 19.60 1.19 -1.01
CA ASN A 72 20.99 0.79 -1.16
C ASN A 72 21.16 -0.08 -2.41
N LYS A 73 22.23 0.12 -3.18
CA LYS A 73 22.49 -0.60 -4.45
C LYS A 73 22.38 -2.12 -4.33
N HIS A 74 22.75 -2.69 -3.18
CA HIS A 74 22.71 -4.14 -2.96
C HIS A 74 21.28 -4.70 -2.77
N THR A 75 20.35 -3.89 -2.30
CA THR A 75 18.95 -4.30 -2.09
C THR A 75 18.04 -3.86 -3.23
N LEU A 76 18.45 -2.84 -4.01
CA LEU A 76 17.63 -2.25 -5.06
C LEU A 76 17.20 -3.28 -6.11
N VAL A 77 18.12 -4.14 -6.57
CA VAL A 77 17.80 -5.15 -7.59
C VAL A 77 16.69 -6.08 -7.10
N THR A 78 16.82 -6.62 -5.88
CA THR A 78 15.82 -7.51 -5.29
C THR A 78 14.46 -6.80 -5.12
N LEU A 79 14.46 -5.54 -4.69
CA LEU A 79 13.22 -4.76 -4.55
C LEU A 79 12.56 -4.51 -5.91
N VAL A 80 13.36 -4.23 -6.95
CA VAL A 80 12.84 -4.06 -8.31
C VAL A 80 12.27 -5.36 -8.85
N GLU A 81 12.95 -6.48 -8.67
CA GLU A 81 12.46 -7.80 -9.09
C GLU A 81 11.13 -8.15 -8.42
N ILE A 82 11.03 -8.02 -7.11
CA ILE A 82 9.79 -8.28 -6.34
C ILE A 82 8.68 -7.32 -6.77
N GLY A 83 8.99 -6.02 -6.81
CA GLY A 83 8.02 -5.00 -7.21
C GLY A 83 7.53 -5.18 -8.65
N THR A 84 8.38 -5.71 -9.54
CA THR A 84 7.99 -6.04 -10.92
C THR A 84 7.07 -7.26 -10.95
N ALA A 85 7.37 -8.32 -10.20
CA ALA A 85 6.50 -9.50 -10.11
C ALA A 85 5.10 -9.14 -9.58
N ILE A 86 5.03 -8.30 -8.55
CA ILE A 86 3.75 -7.80 -8.01
C ILE A 86 2.99 -7.02 -9.09
N ARG A 87 3.62 -6.07 -9.78
CA ARG A 87 2.97 -5.27 -10.83
C ARG A 87 2.53 -6.11 -12.02
N LEU A 88 3.29 -7.14 -12.36
CA LEU A 88 2.90 -8.09 -13.40
C LEU A 88 1.65 -8.87 -12.99
N ALA A 89 1.60 -9.37 -11.74
CA ALA A 89 0.42 -10.05 -11.20
C ALA A 89 -0.83 -9.13 -11.23
N LEU A 90 -0.68 -7.86 -10.86
CA LEU A 90 -1.75 -6.86 -10.93
C LEU A 90 -2.21 -6.60 -12.37
N HIS A 91 -1.27 -6.44 -13.29
CA HIS A 91 -1.58 -6.24 -14.71
C HIS A 91 -2.35 -7.42 -15.31
N GLU A 92 -1.90 -8.63 -15.04
CA GLU A 92 -2.55 -9.86 -15.52
C GLU A 92 -3.93 -10.10 -14.90
N SER A 93 -4.16 -9.64 -13.68
CA SER A 93 -5.48 -9.75 -13.02
C SER A 93 -6.53 -8.78 -13.55
N GLY A 94 -6.12 -7.73 -14.28
CA GLY A 94 -7.00 -6.65 -14.72
C GLY A 94 -7.53 -5.75 -13.61
N ILE A 95 -7.05 -5.91 -12.37
CA ILE A 95 -7.49 -5.11 -11.22
C ILE A 95 -6.83 -3.72 -11.32
N PRO A 96 -7.60 -2.63 -11.14
CA PRO A 96 -7.05 -1.28 -11.12
C PRO A 96 -5.98 -1.13 -10.04
N TRP A 97 -4.85 -0.52 -10.37
CA TRP A 97 -3.80 -0.27 -9.40
C TRP A 97 -3.06 1.06 -9.64
N ALA A 98 -2.56 1.63 -8.57
CA ALA A 98 -1.75 2.85 -8.57
C ALA A 98 -0.47 2.67 -7.77
N SER A 99 0.50 3.56 -7.99
CA SER A 99 1.69 3.65 -7.15
C SER A 99 1.68 4.94 -6.34
N ALA A 100 2.21 4.87 -5.11
CA ALA A 100 2.53 6.03 -4.31
C ALA A 100 4.02 6.03 -3.98
N ALA A 101 4.72 7.15 -4.21
CA ALA A 101 6.13 7.25 -3.84
C ALA A 101 6.30 7.16 -2.31
N PRO A 102 7.44 6.63 -1.79
CA PRO A 102 7.68 6.55 -0.34
C PRO A 102 7.53 7.89 0.38
N THR A 103 7.89 9.00 -0.28
CA THR A 103 7.71 10.35 0.27
C THR A 103 6.26 10.79 0.30
N GLN A 104 5.42 10.35 -0.65
CA GLN A 104 3.98 10.62 -0.67
C GLN A 104 3.30 9.85 0.46
N LEU A 105 3.61 8.55 0.62
CA LEU A 105 3.12 7.75 1.73
C LEU A 105 3.44 8.39 3.09
N LYS A 106 4.72 8.67 3.35
CA LYS A 106 5.17 9.30 4.60
C LYS A 106 4.48 10.64 4.86
N LYS A 107 4.34 11.47 3.83
CA LYS A 107 3.67 12.75 3.95
C LYS A 107 2.16 12.59 4.20
N PHE A 108 1.52 11.60 3.59
CA PHE A 108 0.12 11.30 3.84
C PHE A 108 -0.10 10.86 5.29
N VAL A 109 0.71 9.92 5.79
CA VAL A 109 0.54 9.37 7.15
C VAL A 109 0.92 10.40 8.22
N SER A 110 2.04 11.13 8.06
CA SER A 110 2.64 11.92 9.15
C SER A 110 2.68 13.43 8.89
N GLY A 111 2.30 13.88 7.70
CA GLY A 111 2.52 15.27 7.25
C GLY A 111 3.97 15.58 6.83
N LYS A 112 4.93 14.65 7.01
CA LYS A 112 6.37 14.87 6.75
C LYS A 112 6.94 13.77 5.85
N GLY A 113 7.43 14.11 4.66
CA GLY A 113 7.96 13.16 3.68
C GLY A 113 9.26 12.44 4.08
N ASN A 114 9.93 12.88 5.15
CA ASN A 114 11.18 12.29 5.66
C ASN A 114 11.02 11.60 7.03
N MET A 115 9.80 11.26 7.43
CA MET A 115 9.52 10.57 8.69
C MET A 115 10.26 9.23 8.75
N LYS A 116 10.82 8.90 9.92
CA LYS A 116 11.40 7.59 10.20
C LYS A 116 10.32 6.54 10.41
N LYS A 117 10.66 5.25 10.27
CA LYS A 117 9.73 4.12 10.39
C LYS A 117 8.95 4.12 11.71
N ASP A 118 9.63 4.25 12.85
CA ASP A 118 8.96 4.31 14.16
C ASP A 118 7.93 5.44 14.25
N GLY A 119 8.22 6.57 13.58
CA GLY A 119 7.28 7.69 13.49
C GLY A 119 6.05 7.38 12.64
N ILE A 120 6.21 6.63 11.56
CA ILE A 120 5.08 6.18 10.72
C ILE A 120 4.17 5.24 11.53
N MET A 121 4.74 4.23 12.19
CA MET A 121 3.97 3.30 13.04
C MET A 121 3.18 4.04 14.12
N LEU A 122 3.82 5.02 14.79
CA LEU A 122 3.17 5.84 15.81
C LEU A 122 2.02 6.68 15.25
N GLU A 123 2.18 7.30 14.09
CA GLU A 123 1.14 8.12 13.47
C GLU A 123 -0.02 7.27 12.94
N VAL A 124 0.25 6.08 12.38
CA VAL A 124 -0.77 5.11 11.98
C VAL A 124 -1.61 4.69 13.19
N TYR A 125 -0.94 4.35 14.30
CA TYR A 125 -1.64 4.01 15.54
C TYR A 125 -2.51 5.17 16.07
N LYS A 126 -1.94 6.38 16.16
CA LYS A 126 -2.67 7.56 16.68
C LYS A 126 -3.88 7.95 15.85
N GLN A 127 -3.81 7.81 14.53
CA GLN A 127 -4.86 8.28 13.64
C GLN A 127 -5.93 7.24 13.38
N TRP A 128 -5.57 5.97 13.33
CA TRP A 128 -6.47 4.88 12.90
C TRP A 128 -6.52 3.69 13.87
N GLY A 129 -5.73 3.71 14.95
CA GLY A 129 -5.70 2.62 15.93
C GLY A 129 -5.09 1.32 15.43
N PHE A 130 -4.42 1.34 14.27
CA PHE A 130 -3.82 0.14 13.69
C PHE A 130 -2.43 -0.12 14.27
N GLU A 131 -2.20 -1.38 14.68
CA GLU A 131 -0.91 -1.89 15.16
C GLU A 131 -0.42 -3.00 14.23
N GLY A 132 0.85 -2.92 13.83
CA GLY A 132 1.49 -3.91 12.96
C GLY A 132 2.99 -3.69 12.86
N THR A 133 3.68 -4.51 12.06
CA THR A 133 5.09 -4.29 11.72
C THR A 133 5.26 -3.00 10.91
N ASP A 134 6.51 -2.59 10.68
CA ASP A 134 6.81 -1.44 9.83
C ASP A 134 6.26 -1.62 8.40
N ASN A 135 6.42 -2.83 7.82
CA ASN A 135 5.91 -3.15 6.48
C ASN A 135 4.36 -3.15 6.44
N GLU A 136 3.70 -3.63 7.50
CA GLU A 136 2.24 -3.57 7.60
C GLU A 136 1.73 -2.15 7.77
N CYS A 137 2.42 -1.30 8.55
CA CYS A 137 2.04 0.10 8.72
C CYS A 137 2.22 0.92 7.43
N ASP A 138 3.27 0.65 6.66
CA ASP A 138 3.45 1.26 5.33
C ASP A 138 2.34 0.77 4.37
N ALA A 139 2.03 -0.53 4.35
CA ALA A 139 0.92 -1.09 3.57
C ALA A 139 -0.44 -0.52 4.00
N PHE A 140 -0.68 -0.31 5.30
CA PHE A 140 -1.88 0.35 5.81
C PHE A 140 -2.02 1.77 5.25
N GLY A 141 -0.96 2.57 5.32
CA GLY A 141 -0.97 3.93 4.79
C GLY A 141 -1.26 3.99 3.28
N LEU A 142 -0.76 3.01 2.51
CA LEU A 142 -1.05 2.87 1.08
C LEU A 142 -2.52 2.51 0.83
N ALA A 143 -3.07 1.55 1.57
CA ALA A 143 -4.46 1.16 1.46
C ALA A 143 -5.39 2.32 1.85
N ALA A 144 -5.07 3.03 2.95
CA ALA A 144 -5.82 4.20 3.40
C ALA A 144 -5.81 5.32 2.35
N LEU A 145 -4.65 5.63 1.74
CA LEU A 145 -4.55 6.61 0.65
C LEU A 145 -5.51 6.27 -0.51
N GLY A 146 -5.54 5.00 -0.92
CA GLY A 146 -6.44 4.54 -1.98
C GLY A 146 -7.91 4.60 -1.58
N LEU A 147 -8.24 4.23 -0.35
CA LEU A 147 -9.61 4.22 0.15
C LEU A 147 -10.17 5.64 0.26
N TYR A 148 -9.42 6.57 0.86
CA TYR A 148 -9.81 7.99 0.93
C TYR A 148 -9.94 8.64 -0.46
N ALA A 149 -9.12 8.23 -1.43
CA ALA A 149 -9.25 8.72 -2.79
C ALA A 149 -10.53 8.24 -3.50
N GLY A 150 -10.98 7.02 -3.18
CA GLY A 150 -12.18 6.42 -3.75
C GLY A 150 -13.47 6.73 -3.00
N CYS A 151 -13.38 7.09 -1.71
CA CYS A 151 -14.53 7.36 -0.83
C CYS A 151 -14.47 8.81 -0.30
N PRO A 152 -15.05 9.78 -1.04
CA PRO A 152 -15.00 11.20 -0.65
C PRO A 152 -15.61 11.52 0.72
N ASP A 153 -16.54 10.70 1.17
CA ASP A 153 -17.22 10.88 2.47
C ASP A 153 -16.27 10.70 3.66
N LEU A 154 -15.15 9.99 3.46
CA LEU A 154 -14.09 9.83 4.45
C LEU A 154 -13.16 11.06 4.57
N ASP A 155 -13.15 11.96 3.57
CA ASP A 155 -12.22 13.09 3.49
C ASP A 155 -12.27 14.06 4.71
N PRO A 156 -13.44 14.34 5.35
CA PRO A 156 -13.51 15.18 6.53
C PRO A 156 -12.65 14.72 7.72
N HIS A 157 -12.33 13.44 7.81
CA HIS A 157 -11.50 12.87 8.88
C HIS A 157 -9.99 13.13 8.69
N LEU A 158 -9.58 13.61 7.51
CA LEU A 158 -8.18 13.91 7.22
C LEU A 158 -7.77 15.33 7.66
N LYS A 159 -6.51 15.47 8.06
CA LYS A 159 -5.86 16.77 8.28
C LYS A 159 -5.70 17.53 6.94
N ALA A 160 -5.60 18.86 6.98
CA ALA A 160 -5.48 19.68 5.77
C ALA A 160 -4.33 19.27 4.83
N ASP A 161 -3.16 18.95 5.38
CA ASP A 161 -2.00 18.51 4.57
C ASP A 161 -2.20 17.13 3.95
N GLN A 162 -2.91 16.23 4.63
CA GLN A 162 -3.28 14.92 4.10
C GLN A 162 -4.25 15.08 2.93
N ARG A 163 -5.30 15.92 3.08
CA ARG A 163 -6.25 16.22 2.00
C ARG A 163 -5.54 16.81 0.78
N LYS A 164 -4.65 17.77 0.99
CA LYS A 164 -3.89 18.38 -0.11
C LYS A 164 -3.07 17.32 -0.88
N LEU A 165 -2.40 16.42 -0.17
CA LEU A 165 -1.65 15.33 -0.81
C LEU A 165 -2.59 14.36 -1.52
N LEU A 166 -3.69 13.97 -0.88
CA LEU A 166 -4.69 13.06 -1.44
C LEU A 166 -5.23 13.59 -2.77
N HIS A 167 -5.62 14.87 -2.83
CA HIS A 167 -6.14 15.49 -4.04
C HIS A 167 -5.08 15.53 -5.16
N ALA A 168 -3.82 15.83 -4.84
CA ALA A 168 -2.73 15.80 -5.81
C ALA A 168 -2.49 14.37 -6.34
N TRP A 169 -2.40 13.38 -5.45
CA TRP A 169 -2.20 11.97 -5.83
C TRP A 169 -3.39 11.43 -6.64
N LYS A 170 -4.64 11.78 -6.27
CA LYS A 170 -5.83 11.41 -7.02
C LYS A 170 -5.81 12.01 -8.43
N ALA A 171 -5.40 13.27 -8.58
CA ALA A 171 -5.28 13.92 -9.88
C ALA A 171 -4.25 13.21 -10.81
N GLU A 172 -3.12 12.77 -10.25
CA GLU A 172 -2.11 11.98 -10.98
C GLU A 172 -2.64 10.61 -11.44
N ASN A 173 -3.63 10.06 -10.72
CA ASN A 173 -4.21 8.74 -10.94
C ASN A 173 -5.70 8.80 -11.37
N LEU A 174 -6.16 9.92 -11.89
CA LEU A 174 -7.59 10.21 -12.15
C LEU A 174 -8.33 9.10 -12.91
N ARG A 175 -7.66 8.47 -13.88
CA ARG A 175 -8.19 7.37 -14.69
C ARG A 175 -8.71 6.15 -13.90
N LEU A 176 -8.30 6.02 -12.62
CA LEU A 176 -8.70 4.90 -11.76
C LEU A 176 -9.97 5.19 -10.95
N PHE A 177 -10.46 6.45 -10.98
CA PHE A 177 -11.58 6.94 -10.16
C PHE A 177 -12.73 7.49 -11.01
N ILE A 178 -12.66 7.36 -12.34
CA ILE A 178 -13.69 7.67 -13.31
C ILE A 178 -14.34 6.38 -13.77
#